data_662288e6a867c7696dab99bab2b68929
#
_entry.id   662288e6a867c7696dab99bab2b68929
#
_cell.length_a   1.000
_cell.length_b   1.000
_cell.length_c   1.000
_cell.angle_alpha   90.00
_cell.angle_beta   90.00
_cell.angle_gamma   90.00
#
_symmetry.space_group_name_H-M   'P 1'
#
loop_
_entity.id
_entity.type
_entity.pdbx_description
1 polymer ?
#
loop_
_entity_poly.entity_id
_entity_poly.type
_entity_poly.pdbx_seq_one_letter_code
_entity_poly.pdbx_strand_id
1 'polypeptide(L)'
;MIRRLAASAVLLLVLAGCGREAESPEPEPTPAPTPAVVRDFAPTPSPTLQAVRRRGHVLCGVHAGLAGFAVRDVRGVWRGFDVDICRAVAAAVLGDANAVRYRSVSAQNRFAELQGGSVDILSRNTSWTLSRDAGLGLDFAAITYYDGQGFMAPRSLNLTSADELSGARICVQAGTATETTLSDYFRARGLEFTPVVLDDEAEARTSYEAEACDVFTADVSALASARSLMSNPNAHVILPTVISKEPLGPVVRQDDPAWTDIVRWTVNALIVAEELGVNSTTVEGSRETASDPDTRRLLGVEGELGAMLGLEADWAYQAISQVGAYNEIFRRNLGADSGLKLERGLNALWSAPDPGLIYAAPVR
;
A
#
# COMPACT_ATOMS: atom_id res chain seq x y z
N MET A 1 -2.83 -78.16 23.08
CA MET A 1 -3.12 -79.13 21.98
C MET A 1 -2.27 -78.74 20.81
N ILE A 2 -1.08 -79.32 20.66
CA ILE A 2 -0.71 -80.55 19.90
C ILE A 2 -1.13 -80.43 18.42
N ARG A 3 -0.17 -80.27 17.53
CA ARG A 3 0.53 -81.20 16.58
C ARG A 3 1.07 -80.41 15.40
N ARG A 4 2.27 -80.52 15.13
CA ARG A 4 3.28 -81.41 14.45
C ARG A 4 3.58 -80.87 13.04
N LEU A 5 4.84 -80.46 12.85
CA LEU A 5 5.93 -81.06 12.08
C LEU A 5 5.59 -81.66 10.72
N ALA A 6 6.15 -81.16 9.68
CA ALA A 6 6.76 -81.93 8.63
C ALA A 6 7.94 -81.14 7.96
N ALA A 7 9.11 -81.73 8.07
CA ALA A 7 10.35 -81.33 7.35
C ALA A 7 10.32 -81.98 5.99
N SER A 8 10.78 -81.32 4.95
CA SER A 8 11.18 -81.92 3.70
C SER A 8 12.46 -81.27 3.20
N ALA A 9 13.51 -81.98 3.23
CA ALA A 9 14.82 -81.64 2.63
C ALA A 9 14.75 -81.84 1.12
N VAL A 10 15.24 -80.88 0.35
CA VAL A 10 15.57 -81.04 -1.07
C VAL A 10 16.89 -80.34 -1.39
N LEU A 11 17.80 -81.12 -1.62
CA LEU A 11 19.02 -81.21 -2.42
C LEU A 11 19.54 -79.95 -3.11
N LEU A 12 20.77 -79.58 -2.74
CA LEU A 12 21.61 -78.59 -3.43
C LEU A 12 22.07 -79.14 -4.79
N LEU A 13 21.82 -78.40 -5.84
CA LEU A 13 22.59 -78.45 -7.09
C LEU A 13 23.32 -77.10 -7.26
N VAL A 14 24.64 -77.19 -7.08
CA VAL A 14 25.55 -76.06 -7.38
C VAL A 14 25.81 -76.10 -8.88
N LEU A 15 25.32 -75.14 -9.61
CA LEU A 15 25.76 -74.82 -10.97
C LEU A 15 26.58 -73.50 -10.89
N ALA A 16 27.91 -73.70 -11.06
CA ALA A 16 28.84 -72.59 -11.26
C ALA A 16 28.57 -71.99 -12.65
N GLY A 17 27.87 -70.89 -12.69
CA GLY A 17 27.75 -70.05 -13.87
C GLY A 17 28.62 -68.78 -13.70
N CYS A 18 29.70 -68.66 -14.49
CA CYS A 18 30.45 -67.43 -14.66
C CYS A 18 29.54 -66.41 -15.34
N GLY A 19 28.90 -65.59 -14.54
CA GLY A 19 28.21 -64.36 -15.00
C GLY A 19 29.20 -63.19 -15.06
N ARG A 20 29.51 -62.77 -16.29
CA ARG A 20 30.09 -61.40 -16.47
C ARG A 20 29.12 -60.41 -15.88
N GLU A 21 29.56 -59.66 -14.87
CA GLU A 21 28.91 -58.44 -14.46
C GLU A 21 28.86 -57.49 -15.65
N ALA A 22 27.68 -57.20 -16.14
CA ALA A 22 27.49 -56.13 -17.09
C ALA A 22 27.70 -54.79 -16.32
N GLU A 23 28.78 -54.12 -16.62
CA GLU A 23 29.02 -52.74 -16.18
C GLU A 23 27.82 -51.89 -16.56
N SER A 24 27.12 -51.36 -15.58
CA SER A 24 26.04 -50.36 -15.80
C SER A 24 26.66 -49.17 -16.49
N PRO A 25 26.08 -48.65 -17.58
CA PRO A 25 26.62 -47.46 -18.20
C PRO A 25 26.60 -46.30 -17.20
N GLU A 26 27.75 -45.67 -17.05
CA GLU A 26 27.94 -44.45 -16.28
C GLU A 26 26.94 -43.41 -16.79
N PRO A 27 26.15 -42.72 -15.91
CA PRO A 27 25.18 -41.76 -16.36
C PRO A 27 25.90 -40.64 -17.12
N GLU A 28 25.50 -40.40 -18.36
CA GLU A 28 26.01 -39.27 -19.13
C GLU A 28 25.90 -37.97 -18.30
N PRO A 29 26.93 -37.13 -18.24
CA PRO A 29 26.91 -35.90 -17.50
C PRO A 29 25.76 -35.04 -18.03
N THR A 30 24.80 -34.72 -17.16
CA THR A 30 23.70 -33.75 -17.46
C THR A 30 24.35 -32.48 -17.98
N PRO A 31 23.99 -32.01 -19.19
CA PRO A 31 24.57 -30.77 -19.71
C PRO A 31 24.30 -29.62 -18.72
N ALA A 32 25.36 -28.90 -18.38
CA ALA A 32 25.27 -27.72 -17.53
C ALA A 32 24.18 -26.79 -18.10
N PRO A 33 23.31 -26.24 -17.27
CA PRO A 33 22.29 -25.29 -17.74
C PRO A 33 22.97 -24.18 -18.53
N THR A 34 22.55 -24.01 -19.78
CA THR A 34 23.01 -22.90 -20.61
C THR A 34 22.75 -21.62 -19.84
N PRO A 35 23.77 -20.76 -19.63
CA PRO A 35 23.54 -19.50 -18.94
C PRO A 35 22.42 -18.75 -19.65
N ALA A 36 21.41 -18.35 -18.89
CA ALA A 36 20.33 -17.54 -19.42
C ALA A 36 20.97 -16.32 -20.09
N VAL A 37 20.67 -16.12 -21.37
CA VAL A 37 21.10 -14.90 -22.08
C VAL A 37 20.43 -13.75 -21.36
N VAL A 38 21.17 -13.05 -20.50
CA VAL A 38 20.75 -11.77 -19.96
C VAL A 38 20.66 -10.85 -21.18
N ARG A 39 19.46 -10.63 -21.69
CA ARG A 39 19.25 -9.60 -22.70
C ARG A 39 19.57 -8.28 -22.01
N ASP A 40 20.38 -7.44 -22.64
CA ASP A 40 20.53 -6.04 -22.27
C ASP A 40 19.15 -5.41 -22.31
N PHE A 41 18.52 -5.28 -21.14
CA PHE A 41 17.18 -4.76 -21.01
C PHE A 41 17.29 -3.23 -20.99
N ALA A 42 17.06 -2.59 -22.12
CA ALA A 42 16.86 -1.14 -22.13
C ALA A 42 15.54 -0.82 -21.40
N PRO A 43 15.54 0.10 -20.44
CA PRO A 43 14.33 0.47 -19.72
C PRO A 43 13.26 0.96 -20.70
N THR A 44 12.01 0.56 -20.47
CA THR A 44 10.90 1.04 -21.28
C THR A 44 10.78 2.56 -21.09
N PRO A 45 10.76 3.35 -22.16
CA PRO A 45 10.62 4.79 -22.04
C PRO A 45 9.30 5.17 -21.36
N SER A 46 9.34 5.98 -20.32
CA SER A 46 8.17 6.55 -19.66
C SER A 46 7.90 7.98 -20.17
N PRO A 47 6.80 8.22 -20.88
CA PRO A 47 6.41 9.58 -21.27
C PRO A 47 6.17 10.49 -20.07
N THR A 48 5.61 9.95 -18.98
CA THR A 48 5.35 10.70 -17.75
C THR A 48 6.66 11.11 -17.07
N LEU A 49 7.64 10.20 -16.91
CA LEU A 49 8.95 10.53 -16.36
C LEU A 49 9.64 11.64 -17.19
N GLN A 50 9.58 11.53 -18.52
CA GLN A 50 10.14 12.57 -19.39
C GLN A 50 9.45 13.92 -19.21
N ALA A 51 8.12 13.93 -19.07
CA ALA A 51 7.37 15.15 -18.82
C ALA A 51 7.69 15.75 -17.45
N VAL A 52 7.81 14.91 -16.39
CA VAL A 52 8.24 15.31 -15.04
C VAL A 52 9.62 15.94 -15.08
N ARG A 53 10.60 15.31 -15.73
CA ARG A 53 11.98 15.84 -15.85
C ARG A 53 12.04 17.16 -16.62
N ARG A 54 11.33 17.28 -17.75
CA ARG A 54 11.29 18.51 -18.53
C ARG A 54 10.70 19.69 -17.76
N ARG A 55 9.68 19.49 -16.94
CA ARG A 55 9.06 20.57 -16.16
C ARG A 55 9.66 20.76 -14.77
N GLY A 56 10.51 19.82 -14.30
CA GLY A 56 11.23 19.90 -13.05
C GLY A 56 10.38 19.66 -11.79
N HIS A 57 9.20 19.06 -11.90
CA HIS A 57 8.35 18.75 -10.74
C HIS A 57 7.30 17.67 -11.06
N VAL A 58 6.84 16.96 -10.03
CA VAL A 58 5.73 16.01 -10.07
C VAL A 58 4.42 16.77 -9.84
N LEU A 59 3.37 16.45 -10.60
CA LEU A 59 1.99 16.91 -10.34
C LEU A 59 1.26 15.85 -9.52
N CYS A 60 0.90 16.17 -8.30
CA CYS A 60 0.29 15.24 -7.35
C CYS A 60 -1.14 15.67 -6.99
N GLY A 61 -2.12 14.81 -7.27
CA GLY A 61 -3.50 14.95 -6.84
C GLY A 61 -3.65 14.46 -5.40
N VAL A 62 -4.16 15.33 -4.51
CA VAL A 62 -4.31 15.04 -3.08
C VAL A 62 -5.70 15.42 -2.59
N HIS A 63 -6.07 14.94 -1.39
CA HIS A 63 -7.29 15.37 -0.71
C HIS A 63 -7.22 16.86 -0.35
N ALA A 64 -8.39 17.54 -0.34
CA ALA A 64 -8.45 18.97 -0.05
C ALA A 64 -8.21 19.33 1.43
N GLY A 65 -8.36 18.36 2.36
CA GLY A 65 -8.26 18.68 3.80
C GLY A 65 -8.51 17.47 4.71
N LEU A 66 -7.87 16.30 4.42
CA LEU A 66 -7.95 15.10 5.27
C LEU A 66 -6.76 15.09 6.24
N ALA A 67 -7.01 15.36 7.53
CA ALA A 67 -5.97 15.39 8.55
C ALA A 67 -5.20 14.05 8.60
N GLY A 68 -3.88 14.14 8.69
CA GLY A 68 -2.98 12.99 8.63
C GLY A 68 -2.63 12.53 7.21
N PHE A 69 -3.49 12.72 6.22
CA PHE A 69 -3.24 12.28 4.83
C PHE A 69 -2.81 13.44 3.92
N ALA A 70 -3.60 14.50 3.83
CA ALA A 70 -3.25 15.68 3.05
C ALA A 70 -3.94 16.93 3.60
N VAL A 71 -3.17 17.85 4.17
CA VAL A 71 -3.63 19.14 4.66
C VAL A 71 -2.64 20.25 4.31
N ARG A 72 -3.12 21.45 4.14
CA ARG A 72 -2.27 22.66 4.07
C ARG A 72 -2.14 23.26 5.46
N ASP A 73 -0.91 23.44 5.91
CA ASP A 73 -0.65 24.15 7.16
C ASP A 73 -0.94 25.66 7.03
N VAL A 74 -0.85 26.38 8.14
CA VAL A 74 -1.11 27.84 8.20
C VAL A 74 -0.17 28.67 7.31
N ARG A 75 0.94 28.10 6.87
CA ARG A 75 1.89 28.72 5.93
C ARG A 75 1.63 28.31 4.48
N GLY A 76 0.57 27.52 4.24
CA GLY A 76 0.21 26.99 2.93
C GLY A 76 1.04 25.78 2.46
N VAL A 77 1.87 25.19 3.34
CA VAL A 77 2.67 24.01 3.04
C VAL A 77 1.85 22.74 3.19
N TRP A 78 1.89 21.88 2.20
CA TRP A 78 1.23 20.60 2.23
C TRP A 78 1.96 19.62 3.15
N ARG A 79 1.19 18.86 3.95
CA ARG A 79 1.66 17.83 4.88
C ARG A 79 0.69 16.66 4.90
N GLY A 80 1.22 15.48 5.18
CA GLY A 80 0.42 14.27 5.38
C GLY A 80 1.04 13.04 4.72
N PHE A 81 0.46 11.90 4.99
CA PHE A 81 0.90 10.60 4.53
C PHE A 81 0.92 10.52 2.98
N ASP A 82 -0.20 10.89 2.35
CA ASP A 82 -0.33 10.93 0.88
C ASP A 82 0.62 11.96 0.24
N VAL A 83 0.84 13.08 0.93
CA VAL A 83 1.79 14.12 0.51
C VAL A 83 3.22 13.58 0.52
N ASP A 84 3.59 12.82 1.56
CA ASP A 84 4.94 12.25 1.68
C ASP A 84 5.20 11.16 0.64
N ILE A 85 4.19 10.38 0.22
CA ILE A 85 4.33 9.45 -0.91
C ILE A 85 4.71 10.20 -2.19
N CYS A 86 4.04 11.31 -2.52
CA CYS A 86 4.42 12.11 -3.69
C CYS A 86 5.80 12.76 -3.54
N ARG A 87 6.20 13.16 -2.34
CA ARG A 87 7.54 13.67 -2.06
C ARG A 87 8.61 12.63 -2.26
N ALA A 88 8.35 11.38 -1.83
CA ALA A 88 9.27 10.27 -2.05
C ALA A 88 9.48 9.99 -3.54
N VAL A 89 8.41 10.01 -4.35
CA VAL A 89 8.51 9.86 -5.80
C VAL A 89 9.29 11.02 -6.42
N ALA A 90 9.05 12.26 -6.00
CA ALA A 90 9.81 13.41 -6.50
C ALA A 90 11.31 13.32 -6.15
N ALA A 91 11.65 12.90 -4.93
CA ALA A 91 13.02 12.65 -4.52
C ALA A 91 13.68 11.56 -5.39
N ALA A 92 12.96 10.45 -5.65
CA ALA A 92 13.46 9.35 -6.46
C ALA A 92 13.74 9.75 -7.92
N VAL A 93 12.88 10.58 -8.54
CA VAL A 93 12.97 10.91 -9.98
C VAL A 93 13.72 12.19 -10.29
N LEU A 94 13.80 13.14 -9.33
CA LEU A 94 14.39 14.48 -9.50
C LEU A 94 15.49 14.82 -8.48
N GLY A 95 15.72 13.94 -7.47
CA GLY A 95 16.67 14.21 -6.38
C GLY A 95 16.18 15.27 -5.38
N ASP A 96 14.93 15.73 -5.45
CA ASP A 96 14.37 16.76 -4.57
C ASP A 96 12.92 16.43 -4.17
N ALA A 97 12.72 16.14 -2.89
CA ALA A 97 11.40 15.85 -2.32
C ALA A 97 10.45 17.06 -2.35
N ASN A 98 10.93 18.27 -2.56
CA ASN A 98 10.11 19.48 -2.64
C ASN A 98 9.69 19.80 -4.08
N ALA A 99 10.22 19.08 -5.07
CA ALA A 99 9.88 19.25 -6.48
C ALA A 99 8.49 18.64 -6.79
N VAL A 100 7.46 19.03 -6.03
CA VAL A 100 6.07 18.60 -6.18
C VAL A 100 5.16 19.81 -6.26
N ARG A 101 4.17 19.76 -7.17
CA ARG A 101 3.03 20.67 -7.17
C ARG A 101 1.78 19.88 -6.87
N TYR A 102 1.09 20.29 -5.81
CA TYR A 102 -0.11 19.63 -5.34
C TYR A 102 -1.36 20.26 -5.93
N ARG A 103 -2.32 19.43 -6.31
CA ARG A 103 -3.64 19.79 -6.77
C ARG A 103 -4.68 19.13 -5.87
N SER A 104 -5.51 19.91 -5.21
CA SER A 104 -6.67 19.37 -4.51
C SER A 104 -7.68 18.84 -5.51
N VAL A 105 -8.13 17.58 -5.31
CA VAL A 105 -9.13 16.93 -6.14
C VAL A 105 -10.24 16.35 -5.27
N SER A 106 -11.49 16.47 -5.73
CA SER A 106 -12.66 15.91 -5.03
C SER A 106 -12.77 14.40 -5.25
N ALA A 107 -13.65 13.74 -4.49
CA ALA A 107 -13.95 12.33 -4.71
C ALA A 107 -14.54 12.07 -6.11
N GLN A 108 -15.35 13.03 -6.60
CA GLN A 108 -16.05 12.91 -7.87
C GLN A 108 -15.15 13.15 -9.08
N ASN A 109 -14.19 14.09 -9.01
CA ASN A 109 -13.39 14.48 -10.18
C ASN A 109 -11.99 13.86 -10.23
N ARG A 110 -11.49 13.24 -9.15
CA ARG A 110 -10.09 12.74 -9.03
C ARG A 110 -9.63 11.86 -10.19
N PHE A 111 -10.49 10.96 -10.66
CA PHE A 111 -10.13 10.05 -11.74
C PHE A 111 -10.07 10.76 -13.09
N ALA A 112 -11.01 11.67 -13.37
CA ALA A 112 -10.98 12.49 -14.58
C ALA A 112 -9.74 13.41 -14.62
N GLU A 113 -9.32 13.98 -13.51
CA GLU A 113 -8.10 14.79 -13.39
C GLU A 113 -6.83 13.95 -13.67
N LEU A 114 -6.78 12.70 -13.22
CA LEU A 114 -5.68 11.79 -13.50
C LEU A 114 -5.68 11.35 -14.98
N GLN A 115 -6.82 10.92 -15.50
CA GLN A 115 -6.98 10.51 -16.90
C GLN A 115 -6.67 11.66 -17.88
N GLY A 116 -7.09 12.86 -17.54
CA GLY A 116 -6.83 14.08 -18.33
C GLY A 116 -5.39 14.61 -18.24
N GLY A 117 -4.51 13.97 -17.44
CA GLY A 117 -3.12 14.37 -17.28
C GLY A 117 -2.92 15.65 -16.47
N SER A 118 -3.92 16.13 -15.75
CA SER A 118 -3.80 17.28 -14.84
C SER A 118 -2.93 16.95 -13.62
N VAL A 119 -2.76 15.67 -13.31
CA VAL A 119 -1.84 15.12 -12.32
C VAL A 119 -1.15 13.89 -12.88
N ASP A 120 0.07 13.60 -12.38
CA ASP A 120 0.85 12.41 -12.74
C ASP A 120 0.57 11.24 -11.83
N ILE A 121 0.26 11.56 -10.57
CA ILE A 121 -0.04 10.63 -9.47
C ILE A 121 -1.27 11.17 -8.74
N LEU A 122 -2.19 10.29 -8.43
CA LEU A 122 -3.27 10.53 -7.49
C LEU A 122 -2.92 9.80 -6.18
N SER A 123 -2.45 10.53 -5.17
CA SER A 123 -2.23 10.04 -3.81
C SER A 123 -3.26 10.71 -2.90
N ARG A 124 -4.42 10.03 -2.74
CA ARG A 124 -5.62 10.64 -2.17
C ARG A 124 -6.51 9.56 -1.55
N ASN A 125 -6.04 8.88 -0.50
CA ASN A 125 -6.80 7.85 0.21
C ASN A 125 -7.79 7.09 -0.72
N THR A 126 -7.27 6.55 -1.82
CA THR A 126 -8.09 5.94 -2.88
C THR A 126 -8.04 4.43 -2.78
N SER A 127 -9.20 3.81 -2.53
CA SER A 127 -9.33 2.35 -2.44
C SER A 127 -9.15 1.68 -3.80
N TRP A 128 -8.32 0.66 -3.84
CA TRP A 128 -8.13 -0.21 -5.00
C TRP A 128 -9.32 -1.13 -5.16
N THR A 129 -10.08 -0.94 -6.22
CA THR A 129 -11.21 -1.80 -6.58
C THR A 129 -11.12 -2.19 -8.05
N LEU A 130 -11.69 -3.36 -8.40
CA LEU A 130 -11.70 -3.85 -9.78
C LEU A 130 -12.30 -2.83 -10.76
N SER A 131 -13.38 -2.16 -10.36
CA SER A 131 -14.05 -1.17 -11.23
C SER A 131 -13.20 0.07 -11.49
N ARG A 132 -12.38 0.50 -10.53
CA ARG A 132 -11.46 1.63 -10.67
C ARG A 132 -10.22 1.26 -11.47
N ASP A 133 -9.67 0.09 -11.20
CA ASP A 133 -8.46 -0.42 -11.84
C ASP A 133 -8.76 -0.80 -13.31
N ALA A 134 -9.45 -1.90 -13.52
CA ALA A 134 -9.74 -2.42 -14.87
C ALA A 134 -10.77 -1.58 -15.64
N GLY A 135 -11.70 -0.91 -14.96
CA GLY A 135 -12.81 -0.20 -15.58
C GLY A 135 -12.50 1.24 -16.03
N LEU A 136 -11.49 1.88 -15.45
CA LEU A 136 -11.15 3.28 -15.71
C LEU A 136 -9.81 3.49 -16.41
N GLY A 137 -9.10 2.42 -16.79
CA GLY A 137 -7.77 2.54 -17.40
C GLY A 137 -6.73 3.16 -16.45
N LEU A 138 -6.76 2.75 -15.19
CA LEU A 138 -5.89 3.22 -14.13
C LEU A 138 -5.10 2.05 -13.55
N ASP A 139 -3.92 2.33 -13.04
CA ASP A 139 -3.09 1.37 -12.29
C ASP A 139 -2.93 1.83 -10.85
N PHE A 140 -3.21 0.96 -9.91
CA PHE A 140 -2.82 1.12 -8.52
C PHE A 140 -1.39 0.62 -8.35
N ALA A 141 -0.46 1.53 -8.10
CA ALA A 141 0.95 1.19 -8.07
C ALA A 141 1.32 0.31 -6.87
N ALA A 142 0.76 0.58 -5.71
CA ALA A 142 0.98 -0.17 -4.47
C ALA A 142 -0.16 0.07 -3.48
N ILE A 143 -0.25 -0.78 -2.45
CA ILE A 143 -1.06 -0.48 -1.27
C ILE A 143 -0.17 0.21 -0.25
N THR A 144 -0.53 1.43 0.15
CA THR A 144 0.19 2.21 1.15
C THR A 144 -0.50 2.23 2.50
N TYR A 145 -1.79 1.93 2.55
CA TYR A 145 -2.56 1.89 3.79
C TYR A 145 -3.72 0.88 3.68
N TYR A 146 -3.85 0.00 4.64
CA TYR A 146 -4.98 -0.91 4.79
C TYR A 146 -6.00 -0.29 5.72
N ASP A 147 -7.18 0.00 5.20
CA ASP A 147 -8.30 0.60 5.91
C ASP A 147 -9.56 -0.24 5.77
N GLY A 148 -10.65 0.25 6.29
CA GLY A 148 -11.97 -0.31 6.14
C GLY A 148 -13.03 0.72 6.51
N GLN A 149 -14.23 0.59 5.97
CA GLN A 149 -15.36 1.46 6.30
C GLN A 149 -15.89 1.16 7.69
N GLY A 150 -16.06 2.22 8.47
CA GLY A 150 -16.64 2.18 9.81
C GLY A 150 -17.76 3.20 10.02
N PHE A 151 -18.15 3.37 11.26
CA PHE A 151 -19.20 4.29 11.66
C PHE A 151 -18.76 5.10 12.87
N MET A 152 -19.05 6.38 12.88
CA MET A 152 -18.87 7.26 14.02
C MET A 152 -20.23 7.75 14.52
N ALA A 153 -20.44 7.64 15.82
CA ALA A 153 -21.69 8.03 16.47
C ALA A 153 -21.44 8.82 17.77
N PRO A 154 -22.40 9.61 18.24
CA PRO A 154 -22.34 10.18 19.58
C PRO A 154 -22.26 9.09 20.66
N ARG A 155 -21.38 9.27 21.64
CA ARG A 155 -21.25 8.31 22.77
C ARG A 155 -22.56 8.19 23.57
N SER A 156 -23.39 9.24 23.60
CA SER A 156 -24.70 9.25 24.28
C SER A 156 -25.65 8.20 23.76
N LEU A 157 -25.47 7.71 22.51
CA LEU A 157 -26.30 6.67 21.94
C LEU A 157 -25.93 5.27 22.44
N ASN A 158 -24.78 5.10 23.13
CA ASN A 158 -24.29 3.83 23.70
C ASN A 158 -24.27 2.67 22.71
N LEU A 159 -24.04 2.93 21.42
CA LEU A 159 -23.96 1.94 20.36
C LEU A 159 -22.66 1.14 20.48
N THR A 160 -22.74 -0.15 20.22
CA THR A 160 -21.62 -1.09 20.29
C THR A 160 -21.33 -1.77 18.94
N SER A 161 -22.32 -1.78 18.03
CA SER A 161 -22.24 -2.44 16.72
C SER A 161 -23.00 -1.66 15.66
N ALA A 162 -22.61 -1.85 14.41
CA ALA A 162 -23.34 -1.32 13.26
C ALA A 162 -24.71 -1.99 13.05
N ASP A 163 -24.95 -3.15 13.60
CA ASP A 163 -26.26 -3.83 13.52
C ASP A 163 -27.37 -3.09 14.31
N GLU A 164 -26.96 -2.19 15.21
CA GLU A 164 -27.88 -1.34 16.00
C GLU A 164 -28.31 -0.07 15.23
N LEU A 165 -27.82 0.14 14.02
CA LEU A 165 -28.06 1.35 13.23
C LEU A 165 -29.33 1.32 12.37
N SER A 166 -30.22 0.33 12.58
CA SER A 166 -31.48 0.28 11.81
C SER A 166 -32.34 1.52 12.05
N GLY A 167 -32.80 2.15 10.97
CA GLY A 167 -33.60 3.38 10.98
C GLY A 167 -32.79 4.69 11.11
N ALA A 168 -31.45 4.62 11.27
CA ALA A 168 -30.61 5.79 11.44
C ALA A 168 -30.50 6.62 10.15
N ARG A 169 -30.36 7.95 10.32
CA ARG A 169 -29.89 8.86 9.27
C ARG A 169 -28.36 8.80 9.24
N ILE A 170 -27.77 8.45 8.10
CA ILE A 170 -26.33 8.21 8.00
C ILE A 170 -25.72 9.19 6.98
N CYS A 171 -24.84 10.09 7.45
CA CYS A 171 -24.04 10.93 6.58
C CYS A 171 -22.99 10.10 5.84
N VAL A 172 -22.90 10.31 4.53
CA VAL A 172 -21.92 9.66 3.65
C VAL A 172 -21.50 10.60 2.53
N GLN A 173 -20.22 10.52 2.11
CA GLN A 173 -19.73 11.33 1.00
C GLN A 173 -20.05 10.69 -0.36
N ALA A 174 -20.60 11.48 -1.28
CA ALA A 174 -20.88 11.11 -2.66
C ALA A 174 -19.60 10.71 -3.44
N GLY A 175 -19.72 9.77 -4.38
CA GLY A 175 -18.64 9.35 -5.28
C GLY A 175 -17.52 8.53 -4.60
N THR A 176 -17.80 7.99 -3.42
CA THR A 176 -16.89 7.12 -2.67
C THR A 176 -17.29 5.66 -2.76
N ALA A 177 -16.36 4.73 -2.46
CA ALA A 177 -16.68 3.32 -2.29
C ALA A 177 -17.64 3.11 -1.10
N THR A 178 -17.50 3.93 -0.07
CA THR A 178 -18.28 3.85 1.16
C THR A 178 -19.78 4.09 0.94
N GLU A 179 -20.17 4.91 -0.04
CA GLU A 179 -21.57 5.12 -0.41
C GLU A 179 -22.23 3.81 -0.92
N THR A 180 -21.54 3.09 -1.80
CA THR A 180 -22.02 1.81 -2.33
C THR A 180 -22.02 0.72 -1.26
N THR A 181 -20.94 0.61 -0.51
CA THR A 181 -20.78 -0.40 0.54
C THR A 181 -21.80 -0.23 1.66
N LEU A 182 -22.14 1.02 2.03
CA LEU A 182 -23.19 1.31 3.00
C LEU A 182 -24.53 0.68 2.57
N SER A 183 -24.95 0.94 1.34
CA SER A 183 -26.20 0.41 0.79
C SER A 183 -26.23 -1.12 0.74
N ASP A 184 -25.11 -1.72 0.35
CA ASP A 184 -24.98 -3.17 0.28
C ASP A 184 -25.00 -3.84 1.65
N TYR A 185 -24.33 -3.24 2.65
CA TYR A 185 -24.28 -3.75 4.01
C TYR A 185 -25.68 -3.81 4.66
N PHE A 186 -26.44 -2.72 4.58
CA PHE A 186 -27.77 -2.62 5.15
C PHE A 186 -28.76 -3.55 4.42
N ARG A 187 -28.73 -3.55 3.09
CA ARG A 187 -29.57 -4.46 2.29
C ARG A 187 -29.32 -5.93 2.60
N ALA A 188 -28.05 -6.34 2.72
CA ALA A 188 -27.69 -7.74 3.00
C ALA A 188 -28.17 -8.22 4.38
N ARG A 189 -28.41 -7.30 5.32
CA ARG A 189 -28.89 -7.59 6.69
C ARG A 189 -30.36 -7.31 6.90
N GLY A 190 -31.07 -6.82 5.89
CA GLY A 190 -32.46 -6.42 6.02
C GLY A 190 -32.67 -5.23 6.98
N LEU A 191 -31.64 -4.41 7.14
CA LEU A 191 -31.68 -3.18 7.94
C LEU A 191 -32.11 -2.01 7.08
N GLU A 192 -32.89 -1.11 7.65
CA GLU A 192 -33.27 0.15 6.99
C GLU A 192 -32.38 1.29 7.45
N PHE A 193 -32.14 2.28 6.60
CA PHE A 193 -31.46 3.51 6.93
C PHE A 193 -31.86 4.63 5.98
N THR A 194 -31.60 5.88 6.35
CA THR A 194 -31.78 7.05 5.49
C THR A 194 -30.42 7.66 5.16
N PRO A 195 -29.95 7.58 3.91
CA PRO A 195 -28.67 8.19 3.54
C PRO A 195 -28.83 9.72 3.49
N VAL A 196 -27.87 10.43 4.09
CA VAL A 196 -27.64 11.85 3.94
C VAL A 196 -26.36 12.02 3.13
N VAL A 197 -26.53 12.20 1.82
CA VAL A 197 -25.41 12.22 0.86
C VAL A 197 -24.89 13.66 0.75
N LEU A 198 -23.59 13.86 1.00
CA LEU A 198 -22.92 15.16 1.01
C LEU A 198 -21.80 15.17 -0.06
N ASP A 199 -21.48 16.37 -0.57
CA ASP A 199 -20.51 16.49 -1.67
C ASP A 199 -19.06 16.28 -1.22
N ASP A 200 -18.71 16.69 -0.02
CA ASP A 200 -17.38 16.50 0.52
C ASP A 200 -17.37 16.08 2.00
N GLU A 201 -16.20 15.64 2.47
CA GLU A 201 -16.04 15.12 3.83
C GLU A 201 -16.20 16.21 4.91
N ALA A 202 -15.79 17.45 4.63
CA ALA A 202 -15.93 18.54 5.59
C ALA A 202 -17.40 18.90 5.76
N GLU A 203 -18.18 18.88 4.69
CA GLU A 203 -19.63 19.05 4.72
C GLU A 203 -20.30 17.88 5.49
N ALA A 204 -19.88 16.63 5.23
CA ALA A 204 -20.41 15.47 5.95
C ALA A 204 -20.12 15.56 7.46
N ARG A 205 -18.92 15.95 7.85
CA ARG A 205 -18.56 16.18 9.24
C ARG A 205 -19.40 17.30 9.87
N THR A 206 -19.55 18.45 9.20
CA THR A 206 -20.32 19.60 9.72
C THR A 206 -21.80 19.27 9.85
N SER A 207 -22.37 18.54 8.88
CA SER A 207 -23.76 18.09 8.93
C SER A 207 -24.00 17.09 10.07
N TYR A 208 -23.03 16.20 10.32
CA TYR A 208 -23.08 15.31 11.47
C TYR A 208 -22.96 16.06 12.80
N GLU A 209 -22.05 17.04 12.94
CA GLU A 209 -21.94 17.87 14.14
C GLU A 209 -23.21 18.72 14.40
N ALA A 210 -23.91 19.10 13.32
CA ALA A 210 -25.20 19.83 13.39
C ALA A 210 -26.41 18.90 13.59
N GLU A 211 -26.19 17.60 13.86
CA GLU A 211 -27.24 16.58 14.07
C GLU A 211 -28.20 16.42 12.86
N ALA A 212 -27.75 16.77 11.64
CA ALA A 212 -28.51 16.49 10.42
C ALA A 212 -28.55 15.01 10.10
N CYS A 213 -27.57 14.23 10.58
CA CYS A 213 -27.56 12.78 10.59
C CYS A 213 -27.16 12.25 11.99
N ASP A 214 -27.57 11.03 12.29
CA ASP A 214 -27.35 10.40 13.58
C ASP A 214 -25.96 9.74 13.65
N VAL A 215 -25.44 9.33 12.50
CA VAL A 215 -24.19 8.59 12.33
C VAL A 215 -23.44 9.13 11.11
N PHE A 216 -22.11 9.11 11.16
CA PHE A 216 -21.24 9.39 10.02
C PHE A 216 -20.45 8.15 9.62
N THR A 217 -20.47 7.79 8.34
CA THR A 217 -19.71 6.65 7.79
C THR A 217 -18.67 7.11 6.78
N ALA A 218 -17.46 6.59 6.93
CA ALA A 218 -16.31 6.76 6.04
C ALA A 218 -15.29 5.66 6.38
N ASP A 219 -14.12 5.68 5.73
CA ASP A 219 -12.97 4.89 6.17
C ASP A 219 -12.63 5.22 7.63
N VAL A 220 -12.22 4.23 8.41
CA VAL A 220 -11.92 4.40 9.85
C VAL A 220 -10.87 5.49 10.07
N SER A 221 -9.84 5.56 9.22
CA SER A 221 -8.83 6.61 9.29
C SER A 221 -9.40 7.99 8.97
N ALA A 222 -10.32 8.08 8.02
CA ALA A 222 -11.04 9.33 7.68
C ALA A 222 -11.98 9.77 8.82
N LEU A 223 -12.68 8.82 9.47
CA LEU A 223 -13.47 9.11 10.67
C LEU A 223 -12.61 9.62 11.81
N ALA A 224 -11.41 9.05 12.01
CA ALA A 224 -10.45 9.53 13.02
C ALA A 224 -9.97 10.96 12.69
N SER A 225 -9.68 11.23 11.40
CA SER A 225 -9.38 12.58 10.90
C SER A 225 -10.52 13.54 11.18
N ALA A 226 -11.73 13.22 10.76
CA ALA A 226 -12.92 14.06 10.97
C ALA A 226 -13.14 14.33 12.47
N ARG A 227 -13.08 13.30 13.31
CA ARG A 227 -13.23 13.41 14.76
C ARG A 227 -12.21 14.37 15.38
N SER A 228 -10.95 14.34 14.91
CA SER A 228 -9.89 15.22 15.42
C SER A 228 -10.15 16.71 15.16
N LEU A 229 -10.98 17.02 14.18
CA LEU A 229 -11.35 18.39 13.78
C LEU A 229 -12.67 18.87 14.38
N MET A 230 -13.37 18.01 15.13
CA MET A 230 -14.63 18.36 15.78
C MET A 230 -14.44 19.27 16.99
N SER A 231 -15.47 20.04 17.33
CA SER A 231 -15.49 20.89 18.53
C SER A 231 -15.37 20.11 19.83
N ASN A 232 -15.92 18.88 19.90
CA ASN A 232 -15.81 17.97 21.04
C ASN A 232 -15.48 16.53 20.57
N PRO A 233 -14.23 16.22 20.21
CA PRO A 233 -13.85 14.90 19.71
C PRO A 233 -14.19 13.74 20.66
N ASN A 234 -14.15 14.00 21.97
CA ASN A 234 -14.39 12.96 22.99
C ASN A 234 -15.86 12.59 23.15
N ALA A 235 -16.79 13.40 22.66
CA ALA A 235 -18.21 13.09 22.66
C ALA A 235 -18.60 12.02 21.63
N HIS A 236 -17.68 11.66 20.73
CA HIS A 236 -17.92 10.74 19.62
C HIS A 236 -17.08 9.48 19.74
N VAL A 237 -17.63 8.37 19.26
CA VAL A 237 -16.96 7.06 19.21
C VAL A 237 -17.00 6.53 17.79
N ILE A 238 -15.87 5.97 17.33
CA ILE A 238 -15.83 5.14 16.13
C ILE A 238 -16.16 3.73 16.59
N LEU A 239 -17.20 3.14 16.00
CA LEU A 239 -17.64 1.78 16.36
C LEU A 239 -16.59 0.74 15.93
N PRO A 240 -16.47 -0.38 16.65
CA PRO A 240 -15.49 -1.40 16.30
C PRO A 240 -15.83 -2.19 15.03
N THR A 241 -17.09 -2.06 14.56
CA THR A 241 -17.54 -2.76 13.36
C THR A 241 -16.93 -2.14 12.10
N VAL A 242 -16.19 -2.94 11.34
CA VAL A 242 -15.66 -2.59 10.02
C VAL A 242 -16.41 -3.40 8.97
N ILE A 243 -16.96 -2.75 7.95
CA ILE A 243 -17.89 -3.36 6.99
C ILE A 243 -17.30 -3.58 5.59
N SER A 244 -16.08 -3.11 5.33
CA SER A 244 -15.39 -3.30 4.04
C SER A 244 -13.89 -3.52 4.21
N LYS A 245 -13.23 -3.81 3.10
CA LYS A 245 -11.78 -3.75 2.93
C LYS A 245 -11.45 -2.58 2.02
N GLU A 246 -10.66 -1.64 2.52
CA GLU A 246 -10.24 -0.45 1.79
C GLU A 246 -8.71 -0.43 1.67
N PRO A 247 -8.13 -1.15 0.67
CA PRO A 247 -6.70 -1.06 0.40
C PRO A 247 -6.41 0.24 -0.34
N LEU A 248 -5.85 1.23 0.36
CA LEU A 248 -5.58 2.56 -0.18
C LEU A 248 -4.20 2.63 -0.81
N GLY A 249 -4.07 3.33 -1.93
CA GLY A 249 -2.76 3.50 -2.56
C GLY A 249 -2.71 4.57 -3.64
N PRO A 250 -1.48 4.91 -4.09
CA PRO A 250 -1.28 5.83 -5.20
C PRO A 250 -1.74 5.22 -6.52
N VAL A 251 -2.41 6.03 -7.31
CA VAL A 251 -2.98 5.66 -8.61
C VAL A 251 -2.30 6.46 -9.72
N VAL A 252 -2.03 5.81 -10.82
CA VAL A 252 -1.46 6.41 -12.04
C VAL A 252 -2.27 6.00 -13.27
N ARG A 253 -1.99 6.59 -14.43
CA ARG A 253 -2.59 6.15 -15.70
C ARG A 253 -2.00 4.82 -16.14
N GLN A 254 -2.83 3.94 -16.67
CA GLN A 254 -2.43 2.61 -17.15
C GLN A 254 -1.59 2.66 -18.45
N ASP A 255 -1.59 3.78 -19.16
CA ASP A 255 -0.89 3.95 -20.44
C ASP A 255 0.63 4.13 -20.31
N ASP A 256 1.17 4.19 -19.08
CA ASP A 256 2.60 4.33 -18.80
C ASP A 256 3.05 3.33 -17.71
N PRO A 257 3.23 2.04 -18.05
CA PRO A 257 3.62 1.02 -17.09
C PRO A 257 4.99 1.27 -16.46
N ALA A 258 5.90 1.94 -17.17
CA ALA A 258 7.20 2.32 -16.59
C ALA A 258 7.03 3.38 -15.49
N TRP A 259 6.07 4.29 -15.60
CA TRP A 259 5.73 5.21 -14.52
C TRP A 259 5.07 4.50 -13.34
N THR A 260 4.20 3.53 -13.62
CA THR A 260 3.63 2.65 -12.59
C THR A 260 4.72 1.95 -11.80
N ASP A 261 5.74 1.41 -12.47
CA ASP A 261 6.87 0.74 -11.82
C ASP A 261 7.70 1.71 -10.97
N ILE A 262 7.97 2.91 -11.44
CA ILE A 262 8.68 3.94 -10.66
C ILE A 262 7.94 4.23 -9.35
N VAL A 263 6.64 4.47 -9.41
CA VAL A 263 5.84 4.76 -8.20
C VAL A 263 5.79 3.53 -7.29
N ARG A 264 5.56 2.34 -7.84
CA ARG A 264 5.55 1.06 -7.11
C ARG A 264 6.84 0.80 -6.36
N TRP A 265 7.95 0.88 -7.08
CA TRP A 265 9.27 0.59 -6.49
C TRP A 265 9.70 1.66 -5.49
N THR A 266 9.26 2.92 -5.67
CA THR A 266 9.47 3.95 -4.66
C THR A 266 8.77 3.57 -3.35
N VAL A 267 7.50 3.16 -3.40
CA VAL A 267 6.79 2.71 -2.20
C VAL A 267 7.46 1.47 -1.59
N ASN A 268 7.80 0.48 -2.41
CA ASN A 268 8.49 -0.72 -1.93
C ASN A 268 9.83 -0.38 -1.25
N ALA A 269 10.59 0.56 -1.80
CA ALA A 269 11.87 0.99 -1.21
C ALA A 269 11.68 1.59 0.20
N LEU A 270 10.61 2.37 0.42
CA LEU A 270 10.31 2.92 1.75
C LEU A 270 9.97 1.81 2.76
N ILE A 271 9.26 0.77 2.33
CA ILE A 271 8.88 -0.37 3.17
C ILE A 271 10.12 -1.24 3.45
N VAL A 272 10.90 -1.57 2.42
CA VAL A 272 12.16 -2.34 2.58
C VAL A 272 13.16 -1.60 3.47
N ALA A 273 13.21 -0.26 3.40
CA ALA A 273 14.04 0.53 4.32
C ALA A 273 13.64 0.32 5.79
N GLU A 274 12.34 0.28 6.09
CA GLU A 274 11.85 -0.07 7.44
C GLU A 274 12.26 -1.49 7.82
N GLU A 275 12.12 -2.48 6.92
CA GLU A 275 12.50 -3.89 7.16
C GLU A 275 13.99 -4.04 7.49
N LEU A 276 14.84 -3.27 6.81
CA LEU A 276 16.29 -3.29 7.00
C LEU A 276 16.78 -2.36 8.13
N GLY A 277 15.86 -1.67 8.81
CA GLY A 277 16.22 -0.71 9.88
C GLY A 277 16.91 0.56 9.37
N VAL A 278 16.82 0.84 8.06
CA VAL A 278 17.32 2.06 7.44
C VAL A 278 16.26 3.15 7.52
N ASN A 279 16.65 4.33 7.97
CA ASN A 279 15.74 5.48 8.13
C ASN A 279 16.43 6.79 7.72
N SER A 280 15.70 7.90 7.77
CA SER A 280 16.21 9.21 7.33
C SER A 280 17.48 9.66 8.07
N THR A 281 17.69 9.20 9.29
CA THR A 281 18.87 9.58 10.12
C THR A 281 20.04 8.62 9.97
N THR A 282 19.80 7.36 9.59
CA THR A 282 20.84 6.33 9.47
C THR A 282 21.27 6.05 8.03
N VAL A 283 20.50 6.50 7.04
CA VAL A 283 20.67 6.15 5.62
C VAL A 283 22.04 6.53 5.07
N GLU A 284 22.61 7.67 5.45
CA GLU A 284 23.95 8.11 5.00
C GLU A 284 25.03 7.14 5.52
N GLY A 285 25.05 6.90 6.85
CA GLY A 285 25.98 5.95 7.45
C GLY A 285 25.80 4.53 6.91
N SER A 286 24.54 4.10 6.66
CA SER A 286 24.25 2.80 6.06
C SER A 286 24.78 2.70 4.64
N ARG A 287 24.69 3.76 3.84
CA ARG A 287 25.23 3.81 2.48
C ARG A 287 26.75 3.65 2.45
N GLU A 288 27.45 4.24 3.43
CA GLU A 288 28.90 4.19 3.54
C GLU A 288 29.43 2.86 4.10
N THR A 289 28.72 2.28 5.09
CA THR A 289 29.30 1.22 5.93
C THR A 289 28.58 -0.13 5.84
N ALA A 290 27.40 -0.23 5.24
CA ALA A 290 26.66 -1.47 5.19
C ALA A 290 27.42 -2.57 4.44
N SER A 291 27.51 -3.74 5.07
CA SER A 291 28.03 -4.97 4.46
C SER A 291 26.91 -5.87 3.94
N ASP A 292 25.69 -5.65 4.39
CA ASP A 292 24.52 -6.39 3.94
C ASP A 292 24.18 -6.08 2.48
N PRO A 293 24.10 -7.11 1.59
CA PRO A 293 23.86 -6.89 0.18
C PRO A 293 22.51 -6.24 -0.15
N ASP A 294 21.45 -6.51 0.61
CA ASP A 294 20.13 -5.93 0.34
C ASP A 294 20.12 -4.43 0.66
N THR A 295 20.76 -4.03 1.77
CA THR A 295 20.95 -2.60 2.09
C THR A 295 21.80 -1.90 1.02
N ARG A 296 22.89 -2.53 0.55
CA ARG A 296 23.75 -1.96 -0.49
C ARG A 296 23.02 -1.75 -1.80
N ARG A 297 22.19 -2.70 -2.22
CA ARG A 297 21.34 -2.60 -3.42
C ARG A 297 20.29 -1.53 -3.27
N LEU A 298 19.57 -1.52 -2.13
CA LEU A 298 18.56 -0.50 -1.85
C LEU A 298 19.14 0.92 -1.95
N LEU A 299 20.37 1.13 -1.45
CA LEU A 299 20.98 2.46 -1.40
C LEU A 299 21.82 2.80 -2.66
N GLY A 300 21.78 1.96 -3.69
CA GLY A 300 22.43 2.19 -4.97
C GLY A 300 23.97 2.10 -4.92
N VAL A 301 24.51 1.38 -3.93
CA VAL A 301 25.95 1.12 -3.80
C VAL A 301 26.36 -0.12 -4.61
N GLU A 302 25.41 -1.02 -4.86
CA GLU A 302 25.62 -2.26 -5.58
C GLU A 302 24.48 -2.50 -6.58
N GLY A 303 24.83 -2.94 -7.79
CA GLY A 303 23.89 -3.18 -8.88
C GLY A 303 23.45 -1.92 -9.61
N GLU A 304 22.69 -2.11 -10.71
CA GLU A 304 22.22 -1.02 -11.59
C GLU A 304 20.67 -0.93 -11.55
N LEU A 305 20.07 -1.11 -10.39
CA LEU A 305 18.60 -1.21 -10.24
C LEU A 305 17.89 0.10 -10.64
N GLY A 306 18.51 1.25 -10.38
CA GLY A 306 17.99 2.55 -10.85
C GLY A 306 17.88 2.62 -12.37
N ALA A 307 18.87 2.12 -13.09
CA ALA A 307 18.87 2.13 -14.55
C ALA A 307 17.69 1.32 -15.13
N MET A 308 17.25 0.24 -14.47
CA MET A 308 16.08 -0.55 -14.89
C MET A 308 14.77 0.27 -14.84
N LEU A 309 14.70 1.26 -13.97
CA LEU A 309 13.60 2.22 -13.86
C LEU A 309 13.83 3.50 -14.67
N GLY A 310 14.99 3.63 -15.34
CA GLY A 310 15.41 4.86 -15.99
C GLY A 310 15.76 5.98 -15.00
N LEU A 311 16.15 5.63 -13.77
CA LEU A 311 16.52 6.54 -12.68
C LEU A 311 18.01 6.47 -12.38
N GLU A 312 18.51 7.41 -11.58
CA GLU A 312 19.87 7.38 -11.04
C GLU A 312 20.04 6.20 -10.05
N ALA A 313 21.26 5.76 -9.84
CA ALA A 313 21.54 4.61 -8.97
C ALA A 313 21.07 4.83 -7.53
N ASP A 314 21.11 6.06 -7.05
CA ASP A 314 20.77 6.44 -5.67
C ASP A 314 19.30 6.88 -5.45
N TRP A 315 18.39 6.55 -6.40
CA TRP A 315 16.98 6.96 -6.36
C TRP A 315 16.28 6.64 -5.03
N ALA A 316 16.50 5.44 -4.49
CA ALA A 316 15.90 5.03 -3.22
C ALA A 316 16.57 5.72 -2.02
N TYR A 317 17.89 5.91 -2.05
CA TYR A 317 18.59 6.73 -1.06
C TYR A 317 18.02 8.16 -1.03
N GLN A 318 17.77 8.79 -2.18
CA GLN A 318 17.17 10.13 -2.24
C GLN A 318 15.79 10.16 -1.62
N ALA A 319 14.95 9.16 -1.87
CA ALA A 319 13.63 9.07 -1.26
C ALA A 319 13.70 8.89 0.27
N ILE A 320 14.55 7.97 0.75
CA ILE A 320 14.66 7.65 2.18
C ILE A 320 15.31 8.80 2.95
N SER A 321 16.40 9.39 2.44
CA SER A 321 17.12 10.47 3.13
C SER A 321 16.26 11.73 3.31
N GLN A 322 15.42 12.06 2.32
CA GLN A 322 14.65 13.31 2.32
C GLN A 322 13.24 13.15 2.90
N VAL A 323 12.68 11.93 2.86
CA VAL A 323 11.30 11.68 3.30
C VAL A 323 11.22 10.67 4.44
N GLY A 324 12.17 9.73 4.54
CA GLY A 324 12.21 8.68 5.55
C GLY A 324 11.63 7.36 5.09
N ALA A 325 11.81 6.32 5.89
CA ALA A 325 11.21 5.01 5.71
C ALA A 325 9.69 5.04 5.99
N TYR A 326 8.99 3.97 5.62
CA TYR A 326 7.53 3.89 5.78
C TYR A 326 7.06 4.12 7.22
N ASN A 327 7.73 3.55 8.22
CA ASN A 327 7.41 3.77 9.64
C ASN A 327 7.55 5.24 10.07
N GLU A 328 8.53 5.97 9.54
CA GLU A 328 8.70 7.39 9.86
C GLU A 328 7.56 8.21 9.27
N ILE A 329 7.19 7.91 8.00
CA ILE A 329 6.05 8.54 7.32
C ILE A 329 4.75 8.25 8.08
N PHE A 330 4.50 7.00 8.44
CA PHE A 330 3.33 6.63 9.23
C PHE A 330 3.31 7.34 10.59
N ARG A 331 4.39 7.24 11.35
CA ARG A 331 4.48 7.75 12.73
C ARG A 331 4.21 9.23 12.83
N ARG A 332 4.82 10.04 11.91
CA ARG A 332 4.66 11.51 11.95
C ARG A 332 3.32 12.00 11.45
N ASN A 333 2.67 11.28 10.52
CA ASN A 333 1.44 11.74 9.90
C ASN A 333 0.17 11.14 10.53
N LEU A 334 0.21 9.87 10.87
CA LEU A 334 -0.95 9.09 11.32
C LEU A 334 -0.76 8.53 12.74
N GLY A 335 0.47 8.15 13.08
CA GLY A 335 0.84 7.43 14.29
C GLY A 335 1.11 8.31 15.51
N ALA A 336 2.00 7.85 16.37
CA ALA A 336 2.23 8.39 17.71
C ALA A 336 2.63 9.87 17.76
N ASP A 337 3.32 10.37 16.73
CA ASP A 337 3.78 11.77 16.65
C ASP A 337 2.73 12.68 15.99
N SER A 338 1.60 12.14 15.53
CA SER A 338 0.50 12.88 14.92
C SER A 338 -0.61 13.22 15.92
N GLY A 339 -1.51 14.13 15.52
CA GLY A 339 -2.73 14.39 16.27
C GLY A 339 -3.75 13.25 16.27
N LEU A 340 -3.62 12.30 15.32
CA LEU A 340 -4.55 11.18 15.18
C LEU A 340 -4.22 10.00 16.08
N LYS A 341 -2.93 9.76 16.33
CA LYS A 341 -2.40 8.66 17.18
C LYS A 341 -2.96 7.28 16.80
N LEU A 342 -3.07 7.02 15.49
CA LEU A 342 -3.53 5.72 15.01
C LEU A 342 -2.49 4.64 15.29
N GLU A 343 -2.98 3.48 15.74
CA GLU A 343 -2.15 2.28 15.85
C GLU A 343 -1.83 1.73 14.44
N ARG A 344 -0.69 1.05 14.32
CA ARG A 344 -0.29 0.42 13.05
C ARG A 344 -1.30 -0.65 12.60
N GLY A 345 -1.70 -1.55 13.50
CA GLY A 345 -2.62 -2.65 13.20
C GLY A 345 -2.26 -3.38 11.91
N LEU A 346 -3.19 -3.45 10.95
CA LEU A 346 -2.94 -4.04 9.63
C LEU A 346 -1.83 -3.32 8.84
N ASN A 347 -1.47 -2.11 9.22
CA ASN A 347 -0.41 -1.32 8.60
C ASN A 347 0.98 -1.55 9.21
N ALA A 348 1.12 -2.52 10.12
CA ALA A 348 2.42 -3.01 10.57
C ALA A 348 3.08 -3.86 9.48
N LEU A 349 4.41 -3.98 9.54
CA LEU A 349 5.14 -4.91 8.68
C LEU A 349 4.70 -6.35 8.93
N TRP A 350 4.75 -7.18 7.91
CA TRP A 350 4.53 -8.63 7.99
C TRP A 350 5.47 -9.32 8.99
N SER A 351 6.66 -8.76 9.21
CA SER A 351 7.72 -9.26 10.10
C SER A 351 7.71 -8.62 11.50
N ALA A 352 6.77 -7.73 11.80
CA ALA A 352 6.65 -7.11 13.12
C ALA A 352 6.25 -8.13 14.20
N PRO A 353 6.52 -7.86 15.51
CA PRO A 353 6.04 -8.73 16.60
C PRO A 353 4.53 -8.97 16.58
N ASP A 354 3.74 -7.92 16.26
CA ASP A 354 2.33 -8.01 15.92
C ASP A 354 2.21 -7.77 14.40
N PRO A 355 2.23 -8.84 13.57
CA PRO A 355 2.36 -8.71 12.13
C PRO A 355 1.12 -8.08 11.50
N GLY A 356 1.36 -7.18 10.52
CA GLY A 356 0.35 -6.60 9.68
C GLY A 356 0.41 -7.12 8.24
N LEU A 357 -0.11 -6.33 7.32
CA LEU A 357 -0.18 -6.65 5.90
C LEU A 357 0.80 -5.85 5.04
N ILE A 358 1.60 -4.96 5.63
CA ILE A 358 2.61 -4.21 4.87
C ILE A 358 3.75 -5.16 4.51
N TYR A 359 3.86 -5.41 3.21
CA TYR A 359 4.80 -6.35 2.62
C TYR A 359 5.31 -5.78 1.30
N ALA A 360 6.63 -5.67 1.14
CA ALA A 360 7.23 -5.19 -0.09
C ALA A 360 7.94 -6.32 -0.87
N ALA A 361 7.95 -6.20 -2.18
CA ALA A 361 8.82 -7.02 -3.01
C ALA A 361 10.28 -6.65 -2.76
N PRO A 362 11.22 -7.62 -2.74
CA PRO A 362 12.63 -7.35 -2.49
C PRO A 362 13.26 -6.52 -3.62
N VAL A 363 14.07 -5.54 -3.26
CA VAL A 363 14.83 -4.67 -4.18
C VAL A 363 16.13 -5.38 -4.59
N ARG A 364 16.03 -6.27 -5.59
CA ARG A 364 17.17 -7.06 -6.09
C ARG A 364 16.95 -7.61 -7.50
#